data_49c441608ad073cb3f3c722c480c5348
#
_entry.id   49c441608ad073cb3f3c722c480c5348
#
_cell.length_a   1.000
_cell.length_b   1.000
_cell.length_c   1.000
_cell.angle_alpha   90.00
_cell.angle_beta   90.00
_cell.angle_gamma   90.00
#
_symmetry.space_group_name_H-M   'P 1'
#
loop_
_entity.id
_entity.type
_entity.pdbx_description
1 polymer ?
#
loop_
_entity_poly.entity_id
_entity_poly.type
_entity_poly.pdbx_seq_one_letter_code
_entity_poly.pdbx_strand_id
1 'polypeptide(L)'
;ILQSKGLYVGIYSSPHIIDFRERIKVNGEYISKEYITKFVNSHLNYINNNDLSFFELTAGLSFDYFNYKKVDYAIIEVGMGGRLDATNVINPEVSVITNIGYDHTEFLGNTLSEIAFEKAGIIKKQVPVIIGEINNETAPIFTKKAKDLNSKISFVKESKFIYKSDLGGKYQQRNIDTSILAIKNLKNFKISDYEI
;
A
#
# COMPACT_ATOMS: atom_id res chain seq x y z
N ILE A 1 10.19 -3.50 -10.37
CA ILE A 1 9.46 -3.73 -11.64
C ILE A 1 9.08 -2.39 -12.29
N LEU A 2 8.28 -1.51 -11.66
CA LEU A 2 7.88 -0.23 -12.28
C LEU A 2 9.09 0.65 -12.62
N GLN A 3 10.03 0.78 -11.70
CA GLN A 3 11.28 1.55 -11.91
C GLN A 3 12.15 0.95 -13.03
N SER A 4 12.24 -0.38 -13.14
CA SER A 4 13.01 -1.02 -14.23
C SER A 4 12.44 -0.74 -15.63
N LYS A 5 11.21 -0.24 -15.70
CA LYS A 5 10.55 0.23 -16.94
C LYS A 5 10.68 1.75 -17.15
N GLY A 6 11.53 2.41 -16.39
CA GLY A 6 11.80 3.84 -16.52
C GLY A 6 10.73 4.74 -15.88
N LEU A 7 9.79 4.19 -15.12
CA LEU A 7 8.75 4.98 -14.45
C LEU A 7 9.27 5.62 -13.17
N TYR A 8 8.74 6.79 -12.86
CA TYR A 8 9.06 7.53 -11.66
C TYR A 8 8.12 7.10 -10.53
N VAL A 9 8.66 6.43 -9.51
CA VAL A 9 7.86 5.73 -8.50
C VAL A 9 8.10 6.32 -7.12
N GLY A 10 7.02 6.80 -6.48
CA GLY A 10 6.98 7.16 -5.08
C GLY A 10 6.67 5.95 -4.20
N ILE A 11 7.27 5.88 -3.02
CA ILE A 11 7.00 4.86 -1.99
C ILE A 11 6.79 5.55 -0.66
N TYR A 12 5.64 5.32 -0.05
CA TYR A 12 5.36 5.65 1.35
C TYR A 12 5.27 4.36 2.15
N SER A 13 6.09 4.22 3.18
CA SER A 13 6.18 3.02 4.02
C SER A 13 6.34 3.36 5.50
N SER A 14 5.99 2.42 6.39
CA SER A 14 6.11 2.58 7.84
C SER A 14 6.29 1.24 8.56
N PRO A 15 7.00 1.23 9.72
CA PRO A 15 7.79 2.32 10.30
C PRO A 15 9.14 2.53 9.59
N HIS A 16 9.89 3.56 9.97
CA HIS A 16 11.32 3.67 9.65
C HIS A 16 12.16 2.94 10.70
N ILE A 17 13.39 2.62 10.36
CA ILE A 17 14.33 1.91 11.26
C ILE A 17 15.35 2.86 11.86
N ILE A 18 15.97 3.72 11.04
CA ILE A 18 17.05 4.62 11.45
C ILE A 18 16.71 6.07 11.17
N ASP A 19 16.25 6.37 9.95
CA ASP A 19 15.99 7.74 9.50
C ASP A 19 14.52 7.90 9.11
N PHE A 20 13.86 8.92 9.63
CA PHE A 20 12.48 9.27 9.28
C PHE A 20 12.23 9.28 7.78
N ARG A 21 13.20 9.74 6.98
CA ARG A 21 13.09 9.87 5.52
C ARG A 21 12.96 8.54 4.79
N GLU A 22 13.23 7.42 5.46
CA GLU A 22 12.97 6.07 4.91
C GLU A 22 11.52 5.88 4.53
N ARG A 23 10.61 6.60 5.21
CA ARG A 23 9.16 6.52 4.97
C ARG A 23 8.73 7.07 3.62
N ILE A 24 9.52 7.99 3.02
CA ILE A 24 9.13 8.71 1.81
C ILE A 24 10.30 8.71 0.83
N LYS A 25 10.17 7.93 -0.23
CA LYS A 25 11.19 7.77 -1.27
C LYS A 25 10.60 8.02 -2.65
N VAL A 26 11.43 8.52 -3.55
CA VAL A 26 11.11 8.58 -4.98
C VAL A 26 12.30 8.00 -5.75
N ASN A 27 12.07 6.94 -6.50
CA ASN A 27 13.10 6.16 -7.21
C ASN A 27 14.29 5.77 -6.33
N GLY A 28 14.00 5.39 -5.06
CA GLY A 28 15.01 4.98 -4.08
C GLY A 28 15.64 6.13 -3.29
N GLU A 29 15.51 7.37 -3.76
CA GLU A 29 16.04 8.56 -3.09
C GLU A 29 15.10 9.02 -1.98
N TYR A 30 15.66 9.29 -0.81
CA TYR A 30 14.91 9.82 0.33
C TYR A 30 14.40 11.24 0.06
N ILE A 31 13.25 11.58 0.63
CA ILE A 31 12.81 12.97 0.73
C ILE A 31 13.89 13.84 1.40
N SER A 32 14.15 15.04 0.89
CA SER A 32 15.16 15.92 1.47
C SER A 32 14.68 16.56 2.78
N LYS A 33 15.62 16.87 3.68
CA LYS A 33 15.34 17.58 4.93
C LYS A 33 14.74 18.95 4.68
N GLU A 34 15.23 19.64 3.65
CA GLU A 34 14.78 20.95 3.22
C GLU A 34 13.30 20.92 2.81
N TYR A 35 12.89 19.87 2.08
CA TYR A 35 11.49 19.72 1.68
C TYR A 35 10.59 19.49 2.89
N ILE A 36 11.00 18.63 3.81
CA ILE A 36 10.28 18.37 5.07
C ILE A 36 10.10 19.67 5.84
N THR A 37 11.17 20.42 6.04
CA THR A 37 11.14 21.69 6.76
C THR A 37 10.22 22.72 6.08
N LYS A 38 10.29 22.81 4.76
CA LYS A 38 9.42 23.69 3.98
C LYS A 38 7.93 23.31 4.14
N PHE A 39 7.63 22.03 4.03
CA PHE A 39 6.24 21.54 4.19
C PHE A 39 5.70 21.85 5.59
N VAL A 40 6.46 21.50 6.64
CA VAL A 40 6.05 21.76 8.03
C VAL A 40 5.83 23.25 8.27
N ASN A 41 6.76 24.10 7.85
CA ASN A 41 6.65 25.54 8.02
C ASN A 41 5.43 26.13 7.28
N SER A 42 5.14 25.67 6.07
CA SER A 42 3.99 26.14 5.29
C SER A 42 2.64 25.68 5.85
N HIS A 43 2.62 24.61 6.64
CA HIS A 43 1.41 24.08 7.27
C HIS A 43 1.36 24.24 8.79
N LEU A 44 2.30 25.00 9.39
CA LEU A 44 2.48 25.07 10.83
C LEU A 44 1.21 25.48 11.56
N ASN A 45 0.49 26.48 11.07
CA ASN A 45 -0.77 26.95 11.66
C ASN A 45 -1.85 25.85 11.64
N TYR A 46 -1.93 25.10 10.54
CA TYR A 46 -2.88 23.99 10.42
C TYR A 46 -2.52 22.85 11.39
N ILE A 47 -1.24 22.50 11.46
CA ILE A 47 -0.73 21.46 12.36
C ILE A 47 -1.03 21.81 13.82
N ASN A 48 -0.77 23.06 14.23
CA ASN A 48 -0.97 23.50 15.61
C ASN A 48 -2.44 23.58 16.01
N ASN A 49 -3.36 23.73 15.07
CA ASN A 49 -4.78 23.94 15.35
C ASN A 49 -5.65 22.68 15.18
N ASN A 50 -5.10 21.54 14.74
CA ASN A 50 -5.92 20.39 14.36
C ASN A 50 -5.49 19.04 14.99
N ASP A 51 -4.65 19.05 16.02
CA ASP A 51 -4.22 17.85 16.77
C ASP A 51 -3.88 16.65 15.89
N LEU A 52 -3.17 16.90 14.78
CA LEU A 52 -2.82 15.86 13.83
C LEU A 52 -1.89 14.81 14.46
N SER A 53 -2.21 13.54 14.26
CA SER A 53 -1.28 12.47 14.58
C SER A 53 -0.03 12.55 13.71
N PHE A 54 1.08 12.03 14.21
CA PHE A 54 2.31 11.92 13.43
C PHE A 54 2.10 11.17 12.11
N PHE A 55 1.26 10.15 12.09
CA PHE A 55 0.98 9.36 10.90
C PHE A 55 0.17 10.17 9.85
N GLU A 56 -0.86 10.90 10.27
CA GLU A 56 -1.63 11.78 9.37
C GLU A 56 -0.74 12.84 8.73
N LEU A 57 0.12 13.48 9.54
CA LEU A 57 1.07 14.47 9.04
C LEU A 57 2.03 13.89 8.00
N THR A 58 2.56 12.69 8.26
CA THR A 58 3.52 12.05 7.34
C THR A 58 2.86 11.50 6.09
N ALA A 59 1.62 11.04 6.16
CA ALA A 59 0.83 10.66 4.99
C ALA A 59 0.57 11.89 4.10
N GLY A 60 0.13 13.01 4.68
CA GLY A 60 -0.03 14.27 3.95
C GLY A 60 1.25 14.78 3.30
N LEU A 61 2.37 14.73 4.02
CA LEU A 61 3.69 15.08 3.49
C LEU A 61 4.07 14.19 2.29
N SER A 62 3.78 12.88 2.36
CA SER A 62 4.09 11.96 1.27
C SER A 62 3.31 12.28 0.00
N PHE A 63 2.01 12.57 0.12
CA PHE A 63 1.16 12.94 -1.02
C PHE A 63 1.61 14.25 -1.67
N ASP A 64 1.93 15.26 -0.86
CA ASP A 64 2.45 16.53 -1.34
C ASP A 64 3.79 16.35 -2.06
N TYR A 65 4.70 15.57 -1.50
CA TYR A 65 6.00 15.29 -2.11
C TYR A 65 5.89 14.53 -3.43
N PHE A 66 5.02 13.52 -3.51
CA PHE A 66 4.81 12.76 -4.75
C PHE A 66 4.18 13.62 -5.84
N ASN A 67 3.26 14.51 -5.48
CA ASN A 67 2.72 15.49 -6.42
C ASN A 67 3.81 16.49 -6.88
N TYR A 68 4.65 16.97 -5.98
CA TYR A 68 5.78 17.85 -6.33
C TYR A 68 6.77 17.16 -7.28
N LYS A 69 7.10 15.91 -7.01
CA LYS A 69 8.02 15.10 -7.83
C LYS A 69 7.39 14.59 -9.12
N LYS A 70 6.07 14.74 -9.31
CA LYS A 70 5.35 14.25 -10.49
C LYS A 70 5.56 12.77 -10.74
N VAL A 71 5.43 11.94 -9.69
CA VAL A 71 5.59 10.49 -9.83
C VAL A 71 4.53 9.91 -10.76
N ASP A 72 4.90 8.91 -11.56
CA ASP A 72 3.97 8.18 -12.42
C ASP A 72 3.08 7.25 -11.58
N TYR A 73 3.66 6.62 -10.56
CA TYR A 73 2.98 5.75 -9.60
C TYR A 73 3.43 6.04 -8.18
N ALA A 74 2.50 5.95 -7.23
CA ALA A 74 2.78 5.96 -5.80
C ALA A 74 2.37 4.62 -5.18
N ILE A 75 3.27 3.97 -4.47
CA ILE A 75 3.03 2.78 -3.65
C ILE A 75 2.83 3.27 -2.23
N ILE A 76 1.62 3.13 -1.71
CA ILE A 76 1.23 3.66 -0.42
C ILE A 76 0.96 2.49 0.54
N GLU A 77 1.78 2.37 1.56
CA GLU A 77 1.57 1.40 2.64
C GLU A 77 0.58 1.97 3.67
N VAL A 78 -0.42 1.16 4.02
CA VAL A 78 -1.35 1.43 5.11
C VAL A 78 -0.62 1.31 6.44
N GLY A 79 -0.82 2.27 7.35
CA GLY A 79 -0.18 2.22 8.67
C GLY A 79 -0.79 1.17 9.58
N MET A 80 -2.12 1.16 9.70
CA MET A 80 -2.83 0.21 10.55
C MET A 80 -4.26 -0.05 10.03
N GLY A 81 -4.64 -1.33 9.99
CA GLY A 81 -5.99 -1.74 9.56
C GLY A 81 -6.26 -1.41 8.09
N GLY A 82 -6.96 -0.35 7.81
CA GLY A 82 -7.26 0.12 6.46
C GLY A 82 -8.43 1.10 6.43
N ARG A 83 -9.60 0.72 6.95
CA ARG A 83 -10.85 1.51 6.86
C ARG A 83 -10.72 2.94 7.38
N LEU A 84 -10.07 3.12 8.51
CA LEU A 84 -9.87 4.42 9.18
C LEU A 84 -8.42 4.93 9.07
N ASP A 85 -7.60 4.29 8.25
CA ASP A 85 -6.22 4.71 8.07
C ASP A 85 -6.13 6.04 7.32
N ALA A 86 -5.18 6.90 7.72
CA ALA A 86 -4.99 8.21 7.09
C ALA A 86 -4.65 8.13 5.59
N THR A 87 -4.05 7.02 5.15
CA THR A 87 -3.78 6.79 3.73
C THR A 87 -5.03 6.45 2.92
N ASN A 88 -6.13 6.07 3.57
CA ASN A 88 -7.34 5.60 2.89
C ASN A 88 -8.19 6.71 2.23
N VAL A 89 -7.69 7.93 2.20
CA VAL A 89 -8.29 9.06 1.46
C VAL A 89 -8.07 8.98 -0.05
N ILE A 90 -7.13 8.16 -0.50
CA ILE A 90 -6.79 8.01 -1.92
C ILE A 90 -7.81 7.14 -2.67
N ASN A 91 -7.84 7.31 -4.00
CA ASN A 91 -8.53 6.40 -4.91
C ASN A 91 -7.46 5.67 -5.75
N PRO A 92 -7.04 4.46 -5.35
CA PRO A 92 -5.92 3.77 -5.98
C PRO A 92 -6.32 3.15 -7.34
N GLU A 93 -5.33 2.82 -8.19
CA GLU A 93 -5.57 2.00 -9.39
C GLU A 93 -5.75 0.51 -9.04
N VAL A 94 -5.14 0.05 -7.96
CA VAL A 94 -5.28 -1.30 -7.41
C VAL A 94 -5.10 -1.27 -5.90
N SER A 95 -5.95 -1.99 -5.17
CA SER A 95 -5.77 -2.24 -3.74
C SER A 95 -5.13 -3.61 -3.54
N VAL A 96 -4.22 -3.73 -2.57
CA VAL A 96 -3.54 -4.99 -2.27
C VAL A 96 -3.66 -5.28 -0.78
N ILE A 97 -4.14 -6.47 -0.43
CA ILE A 97 -4.13 -6.99 0.93
C ILE A 97 -3.25 -8.25 0.92
N THR A 98 -2.09 -8.17 1.56
CA THR A 98 -1.06 -9.20 1.47
C THR A 98 -1.43 -10.48 2.20
N ASN A 99 -1.68 -10.36 3.49
CA ASN A 99 -2.10 -11.46 4.37
C ASN A 99 -2.88 -10.91 5.56
N ILE A 100 -3.53 -11.80 6.30
CA ILE A 100 -4.20 -11.49 7.56
C ILE A 100 -3.57 -12.33 8.67
N GLY A 101 -3.13 -11.64 9.70
CA GLY A 101 -2.61 -12.24 10.93
C GLY A 101 -3.12 -11.48 12.14
N TYR A 102 -2.93 -12.04 13.32
CA TYR A 102 -3.23 -11.37 14.58
C TYR A 102 -2.17 -10.30 14.83
N ASP A 103 -2.56 -9.06 14.61
CA ASP A 103 -1.74 -7.87 14.85
C ASP A 103 -2.66 -6.72 15.23
N HIS A 104 -2.17 -5.83 16.09
CA HIS A 104 -2.94 -4.68 16.59
C HIS A 104 -4.34 -5.04 17.10
N THR A 105 -4.48 -6.19 17.79
CA THR A 105 -5.77 -6.73 18.21
C THR A 105 -6.57 -5.80 19.12
N GLU A 106 -5.90 -4.92 19.87
CA GLU A 106 -6.53 -3.88 20.70
C GLU A 106 -7.35 -2.88 19.87
N PHE A 107 -7.01 -2.70 18.58
CA PHE A 107 -7.66 -1.73 17.69
C PHE A 107 -8.46 -2.38 16.57
N LEU A 108 -7.99 -3.52 16.05
CA LEU A 108 -8.57 -4.14 14.85
C LEU A 108 -9.55 -5.28 15.17
N GLY A 109 -9.60 -5.71 16.44
CA GLY A 109 -10.46 -6.80 16.89
C GLY A 109 -9.69 -8.09 17.20
N ASN A 110 -10.39 -9.04 17.83
CA ASN A 110 -9.80 -10.26 18.39
C ASN A 110 -9.93 -11.48 17.49
N THR A 111 -10.52 -11.32 16.30
CA THR A 111 -10.71 -12.39 15.32
C THR A 111 -10.12 -12.01 13.97
N LEU A 112 -9.71 -13.01 13.18
CA LEU A 112 -9.23 -12.76 11.82
C LEU A 112 -10.32 -12.11 10.96
N SER A 113 -11.58 -12.39 11.23
CA SER A 113 -12.72 -11.80 10.55
C SER A 113 -12.84 -10.29 10.82
N GLU A 114 -12.68 -9.84 12.05
CA GLU A 114 -12.69 -8.42 12.42
C GLU A 114 -11.50 -7.68 11.78
N ILE A 115 -10.30 -8.25 11.88
CA ILE A 115 -9.10 -7.69 11.25
C ILE A 115 -9.27 -7.59 9.72
N ALA A 116 -9.83 -8.64 9.10
CA ALA A 116 -10.10 -8.64 7.66
C ALA A 116 -11.13 -7.57 7.26
N PHE A 117 -12.15 -7.33 8.09
CA PHE A 117 -13.12 -6.26 7.86
C PHE A 117 -12.46 -4.88 7.84
N GLU A 118 -11.59 -4.59 8.81
CA GLU A 118 -10.85 -3.32 8.86
C GLU A 118 -9.92 -3.16 7.64
N LYS A 119 -9.19 -4.22 7.27
CA LYS A 119 -8.31 -4.19 6.09
C LYS A 119 -9.10 -4.10 4.78
N ALA A 120 -10.28 -4.71 4.69
CA ALA A 120 -11.17 -4.59 3.53
C ALA A 120 -11.67 -3.15 3.28
N GLY A 121 -11.49 -2.25 4.25
CA GLY A 121 -11.82 -0.84 4.10
C GLY A 121 -11.06 -0.11 3.00
N ILE A 122 -9.93 -0.64 2.53
CA ILE A 122 -9.17 -0.07 1.40
C ILE A 122 -9.72 -0.49 0.03
N ILE A 123 -10.67 -1.41 -0.03
CA ILE A 123 -11.32 -1.80 -1.28
C ILE A 123 -12.22 -0.64 -1.72
N LYS A 124 -12.02 -0.14 -2.94
CA LYS A 124 -12.75 1.01 -3.48
C LYS A 124 -13.66 0.59 -4.64
N LYS A 125 -14.70 1.38 -4.86
CA LYS A 125 -15.68 1.11 -5.91
C LYS A 125 -15.02 1.02 -7.29
N GLN A 126 -15.25 -0.10 -7.98
CA GLN A 126 -14.73 -0.39 -9.32
C GLN A 126 -13.19 -0.41 -9.45
N VAL A 127 -12.48 -0.49 -8.34
CA VAL A 127 -11.02 -0.62 -8.30
C VAL A 127 -10.65 -2.09 -8.06
N PRO A 128 -9.77 -2.70 -8.86
CA PRO A 128 -9.33 -4.07 -8.63
C PRO A 128 -8.72 -4.24 -7.25
N VAL A 129 -8.99 -5.37 -6.61
CA VAL A 129 -8.34 -5.76 -5.35
C VAL A 129 -7.65 -7.10 -5.48
N ILE A 130 -6.42 -7.17 -4.99
CA ILE A 130 -5.59 -8.36 -4.95
C ILE A 130 -5.48 -8.83 -3.50
N ILE A 131 -5.76 -10.12 -3.28
CA ILE A 131 -5.61 -10.78 -1.98
C ILE A 131 -4.45 -11.76 -2.08
N GLY A 132 -3.39 -11.50 -1.33
CA GLY A 132 -2.14 -12.25 -1.39
C GLY A 132 -2.23 -13.64 -0.75
N GLU A 133 -3.12 -13.82 0.22
CA GLU A 133 -3.30 -15.10 0.90
C GLU A 133 -4.77 -15.51 0.98
N ILE A 134 -5.05 -16.75 0.59
CA ILE A 134 -6.41 -17.33 0.70
C ILE A 134 -6.54 -17.94 2.09
N ASN A 135 -7.50 -17.45 2.86
CA ASN A 135 -7.90 -18.01 4.14
C ASN A 135 -9.42 -18.18 4.15
N ASN A 136 -9.90 -19.35 4.54
CA ASN A 136 -11.33 -19.70 4.51
C ASN A 136 -12.20 -18.80 5.41
N GLU A 137 -11.62 -18.26 6.48
CA GLU A 137 -12.31 -17.36 7.41
C GLU A 137 -12.43 -15.94 6.83
N THR A 138 -11.39 -15.43 6.17
CA THR A 138 -11.31 -14.04 5.72
C THR A 138 -11.75 -13.83 4.27
N ALA A 139 -11.60 -14.83 3.41
CA ALA A 139 -11.94 -14.73 1.99
C ALA A 139 -13.41 -14.33 1.71
N PRO A 140 -14.42 -14.82 2.48
CA PRO A 140 -15.82 -14.40 2.32
C PRO A 140 -16.01 -12.91 2.56
N ILE A 141 -15.27 -12.30 3.51
CA ILE A 141 -15.35 -10.88 3.86
C ILE A 141 -14.88 -10.03 2.69
N PHE A 142 -13.71 -10.35 2.13
CA PHE A 142 -13.18 -9.65 0.96
C PHE A 142 -14.06 -9.81 -0.26
N THR A 143 -14.56 -11.03 -0.49
CA THR A 143 -15.45 -11.33 -1.62
C THR A 143 -16.74 -10.53 -1.54
N LYS A 144 -17.37 -10.48 -0.36
CA LYS A 144 -18.58 -9.69 -0.11
C LYS A 144 -18.29 -8.20 -0.35
N LYS A 145 -17.25 -7.66 0.27
CA LYS A 145 -16.89 -6.24 0.13
C LYS A 145 -16.61 -5.85 -1.31
N ALA A 146 -15.88 -6.69 -2.05
CA ALA A 146 -15.59 -6.45 -3.46
C ALA A 146 -16.87 -6.47 -4.30
N LYS A 147 -17.78 -7.43 -4.05
CA LYS A 147 -19.07 -7.51 -4.72
C LYS A 147 -19.93 -6.27 -4.45
N ASP A 148 -20.03 -5.82 -3.21
CA ASP A 148 -20.82 -4.65 -2.81
C ASP A 148 -20.30 -3.36 -3.48
N LEU A 149 -19.00 -3.30 -3.79
CA LEU A 149 -18.35 -2.17 -4.44
C LEU A 149 -18.18 -2.36 -5.96
N ASN A 150 -18.70 -3.43 -6.53
CA ASN A 150 -18.51 -3.78 -7.94
C ASN A 150 -17.01 -3.78 -8.35
N SER A 151 -16.17 -4.30 -7.47
CA SER A 151 -14.72 -4.38 -7.59
C SER A 151 -14.30 -5.78 -8.05
N LYS A 152 -13.39 -5.85 -9.02
CA LYS A 152 -12.82 -7.13 -9.45
C LYS A 152 -11.88 -7.63 -8.34
N ILE A 153 -12.18 -8.78 -7.74
CA ILE A 153 -11.30 -9.43 -6.76
C ILE A 153 -10.47 -10.54 -7.41
N SER A 154 -9.20 -10.61 -7.06
CA SER A 154 -8.30 -11.69 -7.49
C SER A 154 -7.50 -12.20 -6.29
N PHE A 155 -7.52 -13.50 -6.09
CA PHE A 155 -6.70 -14.18 -5.09
C PHE A 155 -5.42 -14.69 -5.74
N VAL A 156 -4.29 -14.49 -5.06
CA VAL A 156 -2.99 -15.00 -5.51
C VAL A 156 -3.00 -16.51 -5.42
N LYS A 157 -2.63 -17.17 -6.50
CA LYS A 157 -2.36 -18.60 -6.56
C LYS A 157 -0.85 -18.80 -6.65
N GLU A 158 -0.37 -19.92 -6.14
CA GLU A 158 1.04 -20.27 -6.29
C GLU A 158 1.43 -20.26 -7.77
N SER A 159 2.46 -19.49 -8.08
CA SER A 159 3.00 -19.40 -9.45
C SER A 159 3.69 -20.72 -9.83
N LYS A 160 3.59 -21.08 -11.10
CA LYS A 160 4.43 -22.12 -11.69
C LYS A 160 5.88 -21.65 -11.91
N PHE A 161 6.12 -20.34 -11.86
CA PHE A 161 7.42 -19.72 -12.02
C PHE A 161 8.01 -19.37 -10.65
N ILE A 162 9.26 -19.80 -10.43
CA ILE A 162 10.04 -19.41 -9.26
C ILE A 162 10.89 -18.23 -9.68
N TYR A 163 10.50 -17.03 -9.23
CA TYR A 163 11.28 -15.83 -9.46
C TYR A 163 12.46 -15.80 -8.48
N LYS A 164 13.64 -15.44 -8.98
CA LYS A 164 14.80 -15.25 -8.11
C LYS A 164 14.67 -13.90 -7.38
N SER A 165 14.93 -13.92 -6.09
CA SER A 165 14.98 -12.73 -5.23
C SER A 165 16.18 -12.82 -4.31
N ASP A 166 16.82 -11.70 -4.03
CA ASP A 166 17.84 -11.54 -3.00
C ASP A 166 17.25 -11.47 -1.57
N LEU A 167 15.93 -11.33 -1.48
CA LEU A 167 15.21 -11.35 -0.21
C LEU A 167 14.98 -12.79 0.27
N GLY A 168 15.43 -13.10 1.50
CA GLY A 168 15.25 -14.40 2.11
C GLY A 168 13.83 -14.61 2.67
N GLY A 169 13.43 -15.88 2.80
CA GLY A 169 12.18 -16.29 3.45
C GLY A 169 11.17 -16.92 2.49
N LYS A 170 10.49 -17.98 2.97
CA LYS A 170 9.50 -18.75 2.17
C LYS A 170 8.30 -17.91 1.72
N TYR A 171 7.95 -16.86 2.47
CA TYR A 171 6.86 -15.96 2.15
C TYR A 171 7.16 -15.00 0.98
N GLN A 172 8.44 -14.83 0.60
CA GLN A 172 8.83 -13.89 -0.44
C GLN A 172 8.28 -14.29 -1.82
N GLN A 173 8.20 -15.57 -2.13
CA GLN A 173 7.58 -16.01 -3.38
C GLN A 173 6.12 -15.52 -3.48
N ARG A 174 5.35 -15.61 -2.39
CA ARG A 174 3.97 -15.11 -2.35
C ARG A 174 3.91 -13.59 -2.48
N ASN A 175 4.84 -12.87 -1.87
CA ASN A 175 4.94 -11.42 -2.02
C ASN A 175 5.24 -11.02 -3.48
N ILE A 176 6.12 -11.76 -4.14
CA ILE A 176 6.43 -11.57 -5.56
C ILE A 176 5.20 -11.83 -6.42
N ASP A 177 4.53 -12.96 -6.22
CA ASP A 177 3.31 -13.32 -6.97
C ASP A 177 2.20 -12.27 -6.76
N THR A 178 2.07 -11.76 -5.53
CA THR A 178 1.13 -10.68 -5.19
C THR A 178 1.47 -9.40 -5.94
N SER A 179 2.73 -9.01 -5.95
CA SER A 179 3.22 -7.82 -6.64
C SER A 179 3.01 -7.91 -8.15
N ILE A 180 3.31 -9.06 -8.75
CA ILE A 180 3.10 -9.32 -10.18
C ILE A 180 1.61 -9.21 -10.53
N LEU A 181 0.76 -9.83 -9.73
CA LEU A 181 -0.68 -9.78 -9.96
C LEU A 181 -1.24 -8.36 -9.81
N ALA A 182 -0.72 -7.58 -8.87
CA ALA A 182 -1.07 -6.17 -8.71
C ALA A 182 -0.69 -5.36 -9.95
N ILE A 183 0.54 -5.48 -10.42
CA ILE A 183 1.02 -4.77 -11.61
C ILE A 183 0.23 -5.14 -12.88
N LYS A 184 -0.11 -6.41 -13.06
CA LYS A 184 -0.94 -6.87 -14.19
C LYS A 184 -2.38 -6.33 -14.18
N ASN A 185 -2.84 -5.78 -13.05
CA ASN A 185 -4.15 -5.15 -12.93
C ASN A 185 -4.10 -3.61 -13.00
N LEU A 186 -2.94 -2.99 -13.19
CA LEU A 186 -2.83 -1.57 -13.49
C LEU A 186 -3.43 -1.26 -14.87
N LYS A 187 -4.17 -0.15 -14.98
CA LYS A 187 -4.92 0.18 -16.20
C LYS A 187 -4.01 0.48 -17.39
N ASN A 188 -2.97 1.26 -17.15
CA ASN A 188 -2.12 1.82 -18.21
C ASN A 188 -0.72 1.19 -18.25
N PHE A 189 -0.54 0.06 -17.57
CA PHE A 189 0.74 -0.64 -17.54
C PHE A 189 0.56 -2.08 -17.98
N LYS A 190 1.38 -2.52 -18.94
CA LYS A 190 1.40 -3.91 -19.42
C LYS A 190 2.80 -4.46 -19.28
N ILE A 191 2.91 -5.66 -18.75
CA ILE A 191 4.16 -6.38 -18.59
C ILE A 191 3.94 -7.85 -18.92
N SER A 192 4.84 -8.44 -19.67
CA SER A 192 4.86 -9.89 -19.93
C SER A 192 5.61 -10.62 -18.81
N ASP A 193 5.38 -11.94 -18.70
CA ASP A 193 6.06 -12.78 -17.70
C ASP A 193 7.58 -12.86 -17.94
N TYR A 194 8.05 -12.58 -19.15
CA TYR A 194 9.47 -12.56 -19.50
C TYR A 194 10.19 -11.26 -19.11
N GLU A 195 9.44 -10.21 -18.76
CA GLU A 195 9.98 -8.90 -18.42
C GLU A 195 10.02 -8.65 -16.90
N ILE A 196 9.57 -9.61 -16.11
CA ILE A 196 9.56 -9.63 -14.66
C ILE A 196 10.84 -10.27 -14.13
#